data_35169079b7624abcb28e2f975d9b36ac
#
_entry.id   35169079b7624abcb28e2f975d9b36ac
#
_cell.length_a   1.000
_cell.length_b   1.000
_cell.length_c   1.000
_cell.angle_alpha   90.00
_cell.angle_beta   90.00
_cell.angle_gamma   90.00
#
_symmetry.space_group_name_H-M   'P 1'
#
loop_
_entity.id
_entity.type
_entity.pdbx_description
1 polymer ?
#
loop_
_entity_poly.entity_id
_entity_poly.type
_entity_poly.pdbx_seq_one_letter_code
_entity_poly.pdbx_strand_id
1 'polypeptide(L)'
;MEEIRVLKPSEAEGFVRIVGMAYPRQEMQAPDMKERWINRIRESMQEDPGVSFVGCFRDNRMVGVMKWFDFHMNVHGKRLLTGGIGTVAVDLLHKKEKIAKSMLLHFLRAYRDRGVSLVSLYPFRVDFYKQMGFGAGTKMNEYRVSPLDLPAGSKQDVIALSKEDRADILGSYNRYAPKTHGMIEKTARELDAFLDRPEHIAFGCRKDGQLSGYLVLQFKQVSQENASIHDLHVKEFICETPEAMRGLLAFLRSQADQVRRCIFYTQEEDFHFLLADPGNGSDRLIPFYYHESHASGVGLMYRMIDVAGYFRQMADHRMGRESCTLTFHIRDSFLPDNEKGYTICFRDGLPGLLPETPAQADAEVSLDISDFSSLVMGAVRFHSLYQYGLAHLSRPEYVEVIDRLFAVPCKPRCTTGF
;
A
#
# COMPACT_ATOMS: atom_id res chain seq x y z
N MET A 1 -23.22 -8.63 -25.55
CA MET A 1 -23.20 -7.37 -24.75
C MET A 1 -22.26 -7.59 -23.56
N GLU A 2 -21.45 -6.58 -23.18
CA GLU A 2 -20.56 -6.67 -22.01
C GLU A 2 -21.28 -6.14 -20.75
N GLU A 3 -21.31 -6.92 -19.68
CA GLU A 3 -21.90 -6.58 -18.40
C GLU A 3 -20.85 -6.75 -17.30
N ILE A 4 -20.66 -5.73 -16.45
CA ILE A 4 -19.76 -5.80 -15.28
C ILE A 4 -20.61 -5.59 -14.02
N ARG A 5 -20.60 -6.57 -13.12
CA ARG A 5 -21.41 -6.55 -11.91
C ARG A 5 -20.82 -7.35 -10.75
N VAL A 6 -21.34 -7.11 -9.57
CA VAL A 6 -21.02 -7.91 -8.38
C VAL A 6 -21.53 -9.34 -8.58
N LEU A 7 -20.70 -10.30 -8.16
CA LEU A 7 -20.98 -11.73 -8.24
C LEU A 7 -21.89 -12.19 -7.10
N LYS A 8 -22.72 -13.19 -7.39
CA LYS A 8 -23.48 -13.93 -6.38
C LYS A 8 -22.62 -15.07 -5.81
N PRO A 9 -22.89 -15.57 -4.59
CA PRO A 9 -22.15 -16.71 -4.01
C PRO A 9 -22.15 -17.97 -4.90
N SER A 10 -23.20 -18.19 -5.67
CA SER A 10 -23.28 -19.28 -6.64
C SER A 10 -22.28 -19.18 -7.80
N GLU A 11 -21.71 -17.98 -8.04
CA GLU A 11 -20.76 -17.71 -9.12
C GLU A 11 -19.28 -17.80 -8.67
N ALA A 12 -19.03 -18.12 -7.39
CA ALA A 12 -17.69 -18.25 -6.81
C ALA A 12 -16.79 -19.25 -7.56
N GLU A 13 -17.36 -20.34 -8.10
CA GLU A 13 -16.60 -21.31 -8.89
C GLU A 13 -16.05 -20.69 -10.18
N GLY A 14 -16.85 -19.86 -10.86
CA GLY A 14 -16.41 -19.12 -12.06
C GLY A 14 -15.27 -18.16 -11.76
N PHE A 15 -15.33 -17.47 -10.61
CA PHE A 15 -14.27 -16.62 -10.12
C PHE A 15 -12.96 -17.42 -9.89
N VAL A 16 -13.02 -18.53 -9.15
CA VAL A 16 -11.86 -19.39 -8.86
C VAL A 16 -11.28 -19.96 -10.15
N ARG A 17 -12.11 -20.37 -11.11
CA ARG A 17 -11.66 -20.87 -12.41
C ARG A 17 -10.81 -19.85 -13.16
N ILE A 18 -11.27 -18.60 -13.28
CA ILE A 18 -10.53 -17.54 -14.00
C ILE A 18 -9.24 -17.17 -13.27
N VAL A 19 -9.31 -17.01 -11.95
CA VAL A 19 -8.12 -16.70 -11.12
C VAL A 19 -7.09 -17.82 -11.24
N GLY A 20 -7.49 -19.08 -11.13
CA GLY A 20 -6.57 -20.22 -11.23
C GLY A 20 -5.86 -20.34 -12.58
N MET A 21 -6.52 -19.93 -13.67
CA MET A 21 -5.89 -19.88 -14.99
C MET A 21 -4.94 -18.66 -15.14
N ALA A 22 -5.33 -17.51 -14.60
CA ALA A 22 -4.53 -16.29 -14.73
C ALA A 22 -3.30 -16.25 -13.80
N TYR A 23 -3.42 -16.89 -12.62
CA TYR A 23 -2.38 -16.97 -11.59
C TYR A 23 -2.12 -18.45 -11.22
N PRO A 24 -1.49 -19.23 -12.10
CA PRO A 24 -1.27 -20.65 -11.87
C PRO A 24 -0.33 -20.86 -10.68
N ARG A 25 -0.88 -21.35 -9.57
CA ARG A 25 -0.11 -21.83 -8.40
C ARG A 25 -0.30 -23.34 -8.31
N GLN A 26 0.77 -24.08 -8.02
CA GLN A 26 0.71 -25.55 -7.90
C GLN A 26 -0.35 -26.01 -6.88
N GLU A 27 -0.48 -25.27 -5.77
CA GLU A 27 -1.47 -25.54 -4.71
C GLU A 27 -2.93 -25.44 -5.20
N MET A 28 -3.22 -24.64 -6.22
CA MET A 28 -4.58 -24.47 -6.77
C MET A 28 -5.00 -25.59 -7.74
N GLN A 29 -4.12 -26.51 -8.09
CA GLN A 29 -4.42 -27.59 -9.01
C GLN A 29 -4.99 -28.83 -8.31
N ALA A 30 -4.82 -28.96 -6.99
CA ALA A 30 -5.41 -30.04 -6.21
C ALA A 30 -6.92 -29.82 -6.01
N PRO A 31 -7.79 -30.83 -6.28
CA PRO A 31 -9.25 -30.70 -6.17
C PRO A 31 -9.70 -30.18 -4.81
N ASP A 32 -9.15 -30.72 -3.73
CA ASP A 32 -9.47 -30.35 -2.34
C ASP A 32 -9.17 -28.87 -2.06
N MET A 33 -8.09 -28.34 -2.64
CA MET A 33 -7.72 -26.94 -2.50
C MET A 33 -8.66 -26.03 -3.28
N LYS A 34 -9.09 -26.45 -4.47
CA LYS A 34 -10.07 -25.70 -5.27
C LYS A 34 -11.38 -25.52 -4.51
N GLU A 35 -11.90 -26.60 -3.90
CA GLU A 35 -13.14 -26.55 -3.12
C GLU A 35 -13.03 -25.66 -1.89
N ARG A 36 -11.91 -25.75 -1.15
CA ARG A 36 -11.62 -24.85 -0.03
C ARG A 36 -11.60 -23.38 -0.46
N TRP A 37 -11.02 -23.08 -1.61
CA TRP A 37 -11.00 -21.72 -2.16
C TRP A 37 -12.39 -21.21 -2.51
N ILE A 38 -13.22 -22.04 -3.15
CA ILE A 38 -14.61 -21.72 -3.50
C ILE A 38 -15.39 -21.39 -2.24
N ASN A 39 -15.29 -22.22 -1.19
CA ASN A 39 -16.00 -22.02 0.06
C ASN A 39 -15.54 -20.75 0.76
N ARG A 40 -14.23 -20.50 0.86
CA ARG A 40 -13.67 -19.27 1.45
C ARG A 40 -14.14 -18.01 0.72
N ILE A 41 -14.28 -18.07 -0.62
CA ILE A 41 -14.79 -16.93 -1.39
C ILE A 41 -16.28 -16.74 -1.14
N ARG A 42 -17.08 -17.81 -1.06
CA ARG A 42 -18.51 -17.74 -0.70
C ARG A 42 -18.71 -17.11 0.69
N GLU A 43 -17.94 -17.53 1.66
CA GLU A 43 -17.94 -16.95 3.02
C GLU A 43 -17.58 -15.47 2.96
N SER A 44 -16.51 -15.10 2.26
CA SER A 44 -16.11 -13.69 2.12
C SER A 44 -17.19 -12.83 1.44
N MET A 45 -17.89 -13.38 0.41
CA MET A 45 -18.99 -12.67 -0.24
C MET A 45 -20.20 -12.42 0.69
N GLN A 46 -20.38 -13.25 1.70
CA GLN A 46 -21.52 -13.16 2.63
C GLN A 46 -21.20 -12.37 3.91
N GLU A 47 -19.98 -12.49 4.39
CA GLU A 47 -19.61 -12.03 5.73
C GLU A 47 -18.70 -10.80 5.75
N ASP A 48 -18.13 -10.41 4.60
CA ASP A 48 -17.19 -9.29 4.53
C ASP A 48 -17.80 -8.12 3.72
N PRO A 49 -18.45 -7.16 4.40
CA PRO A 49 -19.09 -6.04 3.72
C PRO A 49 -18.10 -5.08 3.06
N GLY A 50 -16.82 -5.11 3.47
CA GLY A 50 -15.74 -4.31 2.88
C GLY A 50 -15.15 -4.91 1.62
N VAL A 51 -15.62 -6.11 1.19
CA VAL A 51 -15.06 -6.82 0.04
C VAL A 51 -16.15 -7.16 -0.98
N SER A 52 -15.93 -6.79 -2.24
CA SER A 52 -16.82 -7.13 -3.34
C SER A 52 -16.07 -7.93 -4.41
N PHE A 53 -16.68 -9.03 -4.84
CA PHE A 53 -16.20 -9.83 -5.98
C PHE A 53 -16.99 -9.42 -7.21
N VAL A 54 -16.30 -9.00 -8.27
CA VAL A 54 -16.91 -8.44 -9.47
C VAL A 54 -16.52 -9.27 -10.69
N GLY A 55 -17.50 -9.57 -11.53
CA GLY A 55 -17.31 -10.31 -12.77
C GLY A 55 -17.64 -9.46 -13.99
N CYS A 56 -16.89 -9.70 -15.06
CA CYS A 56 -17.20 -9.22 -16.40
C CYS A 56 -17.78 -10.37 -17.22
N PHE A 57 -18.96 -10.14 -17.82
CA PHE A 57 -19.68 -11.13 -18.60
C PHE A 57 -19.81 -10.67 -20.04
N ARG A 58 -19.67 -11.61 -20.97
CA ARG A 58 -20.03 -11.46 -22.38
C ARG A 58 -20.91 -12.64 -22.77
N ASP A 59 -22.08 -12.35 -23.31
CA ASP A 59 -23.06 -13.36 -23.73
C ASP A 59 -23.30 -14.43 -22.64
N ASN A 60 -23.56 -13.94 -21.42
CA ASN A 60 -23.77 -14.71 -20.18
C ASN A 60 -22.57 -15.56 -19.73
N ARG A 61 -21.40 -15.43 -20.35
CA ARG A 61 -20.19 -16.13 -19.95
C ARG A 61 -19.27 -15.20 -19.18
N MET A 62 -18.81 -15.62 -18.00
CA MET A 62 -17.82 -14.88 -17.21
C MET A 62 -16.46 -14.95 -17.91
N VAL A 63 -15.93 -13.79 -18.32
CA VAL A 63 -14.67 -13.62 -19.08
C VAL A 63 -13.59 -12.86 -18.31
N GLY A 64 -13.94 -12.21 -17.21
CA GLY A 64 -12.99 -11.52 -16.35
C GLY A 64 -13.53 -11.39 -14.93
N VAL A 65 -12.63 -11.23 -13.97
CA VAL A 65 -12.94 -11.05 -12.54
C VAL A 65 -11.99 -10.08 -11.87
N MET A 66 -12.47 -9.44 -10.83
CA MET A 66 -11.65 -8.59 -9.94
C MET A 66 -12.25 -8.57 -8.54
N LYS A 67 -11.44 -8.18 -7.57
CA LYS A 67 -11.85 -8.01 -6.18
C LYS A 67 -11.73 -6.53 -5.81
N TRP A 68 -12.77 -5.96 -5.21
CA TRP A 68 -12.79 -4.60 -4.69
C TRP A 68 -12.72 -4.62 -3.17
N PHE A 69 -12.11 -3.57 -2.63
CA PHE A 69 -11.97 -3.39 -1.20
C PHE A 69 -12.37 -1.98 -0.82
N ASP A 70 -13.21 -1.85 0.18
CA ASP A 70 -13.53 -0.60 0.85
C ASP A 70 -12.58 -0.43 2.04
N PHE A 71 -11.61 0.47 1.91
CA PHE A 71 -10.63 0.73 2.94
C PHE A 71 -10.84 2.08 3.60
N HIS A 72 -10.52 2.16 4.89
CA HIS A 72 -10.28 3.43 5.54
C HIS A 72 -8.77 3.65 5.66
N MET A 73 -8.27 4.61 4.90
CA MET A 73 -6.85 4.95 4.86
C MET A 73 -6.59 6.27 5.59
N ASN A 74 -5.50 6.33 6.32
CA ASN A 74 -4.98 7.59 6.83
C ASN A 74 -4.29 8.35 5.67
N VAL A 75 -4.91 9.43 5.20
CA VAL A 75 -4.35 10.33 4.21
C VAL A 75 -4.06 11.67 4.88
N HIS A 76 -2.79 11.96 5.14
CA HIS A 76 -2.33 13.18 5.84
C HIS A 76 -3.04 13.46 7.19
N GLY A 77 -3.24 12.41 7.98
CA GLY A 77 -3.92 12.51 9.29
C GLY A 77 -5.44 12.44 9.20
N LYS A 78 -6.02 12.35 8.00
CA LYS A 78 -7.46 12.19 7.80
C LYS A 78 -7.83 10.76 7.46
N ARG A 79 -8.91 10.28 8.06
CA ARG A 79 -9.50 8.99 7.77
C ARG A 79 -10.39 9.09 6.53
N LEU A 80 -9.91 8.66 5.38
CA LEU A 80 -10.67 8.68 4.12
C LEU A 80 -11.12 7.28 3.69
N LEU A 81 -12.34 7.20 3.15
CA LEU A 81 -12.75 6.02 2.38
C LEU A 81 -11.93 5.99 1.10
N THR A 82 -11.23 4.88 0.85
CA THR A 82 -10.44 4.63 -0.36
C THR A 82 -10.81 3.30 -0.97
N GLY A 83 -10.70 3.19 -2.29
CA GLY A 83 -10.93 1.94 -2.99
C GLY A 83 -9.64 1.15 -3.18
N GLY A 84 -9.67 -0.14 -2.86
CA GLY A 84 -8.63 -1.08 -3.25
C GLY A 84 -9.09 -1.97 -4.39
N ILE A 85 -8.20 -2.31 -5.32
CA ILE A 85 -8.49 -3.32 -6.34
C ILE A 85 -7.40 -4.38 -6.37
N GLY A 86 -7.82 -5.64 -6.33
CA GLY A 86 -6.93 -6.79 -6.41
C GLY A 86 -7.49 -7.90 -7.28
N THR A 87 -6.69 -8.93 -7.48
CA THR A 87 -7.08 -10.16 -8.19
C THR A 87 -7.72 -9.88 -9.56
N VAL A 88 -7.20 -8.90 -10.31
CA VAL A 88 -7.68 -8.60 -11.66
C VAL A 88 -7.24 -9.71 -12.60
N ALA A 89 -8.18 -10.52 -13.10
CA ALA A 89 -7.90 -11.66 -13.94
C ALA A 89 -8.86 -11.70 -15.15
N VAL A 90 -8.32 -12.11 -16.29
CA VAL A 90 -9.07 -12.28 -17.55
C VAL A 90 -8.88 -13.71 -18.06
N ASP A 91 -9.95 -14.33 -18.51
CA ASP A 91 -9.93 -15.66 -19.13
C ASP A 91 -8.89 -15.67 -20.27
N LEU A 92 -8.09 -16.73 -20.34
CA LEU A 92 -6.96 -16.83 -21.28
C LEU A 92 -7.38 -16.70 -22.74
N LEU A 93 -8.59 -17.16 -23.09
CA LEU A 93 -9.16 -17.07 -24.44
C LEU A 93 -9.53 -15.64 -24.83
N HIS A 94 -9.73 -14.76 -23.85
CA HIS A 94 -10.18 -13.38 -24.02
C HIS A 94 -9.08 -12.34 -23.74
N LYS A 95 -7.81 -12.77 -23.71
CA LYS A 95 -6.68 -11.85 -23.55
C LYS A 95 -6.55 -10.90 -24.73
N LYS A 96 -6.09 -9.66 -24.44
CA LYS A 96 -5.91 -8.54 -25.42
C LYS A 96 -7.22 -7.95 -25.97
N GLU A 97 -8.39 -8.36 -25.49
CA GLU A 97 -9.70 -7.81 -25.85
C GLU A 97 -10.12 -6.62 -24.97
N LYS A 98 -9.17 -5.97 -24.27
CA LYS A 98 -9.38 -4.79 -23.42
C LYS A 98 -10.32 -5.02 -22.21
N ILE A 99 -10.66 -6.28 -21.86
CA ILE A 99 -11.55 -6.59 -20.72
C ILE A 99 -11.02 -6.01 -19.42
N ALA A 100 -9.72 -6.20 -19.11
CA ALA A 100 -9.13 -5.60 -17.90
C ALA A 100 -9.26 -4.07 -17.88
N LYS A 101 -9.13 -3.41 -19.04
CA LYS A 101 -9.33 -1.97 -19.18
C LYS A 101 -10.76 -1.56 -18.87
N SER A 102 -11.76 -2.25 -19.43
CA SER A 102 -13.18 -2.02 -19.13
C SER A 102 -13.48 -2.19 -17.64
N MET A 103 -12.98 -3.28 -17.05
CA MET A 103 -13.19 -3.60 -15.65
C MET A 103 -12.58 -2.51 -14.73
N LEU A 104 -11.35 -2.07 -15.02
CA LEU A 104 -10.72 -0.98 -14.25
C LEU A 104 -11.51 0.33 -14.38
N LEU A 105 -11.93 0.70 -15.59
CA LEU A 105 -12.72 1.91 -15.80
C LEU A 105 -14.04 1.87 -15.04
N HIS A 106 -14.71 0.71 -15.03
CA HIS A 106 -15.92 0.50 -14.23
C HIS A 106 -15.65 0.68 -12.73
N PHE A 107 -14.55 0.10 -12.21
CA PHE A 107 -14.11 0.29 -10.83
C PHE A 107 -13.89 1.77 -10.49
N LEU A 108 -13.12 2.50 -11.30
CA LEU A 108 -12.81 3.90 -11.04
C LEU A 108 -14.07 4.78 -11.00
N ARG A 109 -15.00 4.56 -11.94
CA ARG A 109 -16.28 5.28 -11.99
C ARG A 109 -17.17 4.94 -10.80
N ALA A 110 -17.33 3.66 -10.47
CA ALA A 110 -18.14 3.23 -9.35
C ALA A 110 -17.67 3.83 -8.01
N TYR A 111 -16.36 3.91 -7.78
CA TYR A 111 -15.82 4.54 -6.58
C TYR A 111 -15.95 6.07 -6.60
N ARG A 112 -15.74 6.69 -7.76
CA ARG A 112 -15.95 8.12 -7.91
C ARG A 112 -17.41 8.54 -7.65
N ASP A 113 -18.38 7.77 -8.15
CA ASP A 113 -19.81 8.01 -7.93
C ASP A 113 -20.18 7.87 -6.44
N ARG A 114 -19.39 7.13 -5.66
CA ARG A 114 -19.49 7.03 -4.20
C ARG A 114 -18.78 8.17 -3.45
N GLY A 115 -18.20 9.15 -4.16
CA GLY A 115 -17.48 10.29 -3.56
C GLY A 115 -16.05 9.93 -3.08
N VAL A 116 -15.51 8.81 -3.52
CA VAL A 116 -14.12 8.42 -3.24
C VAL A 116 -13.19 9.19 -4.18
N SER A 117 -12.15 9.80 -3.64
CA SER A 117 -11.17 10.56 -4.42
C SER A 117 -9.89 9.78 -4.74
N LEU A 118 -9.56 8.77 -3.96
CA LEU A 118 -8.31 8.02 -4.05
C LEU A 118 -8.56 6.51 -4.07
N VAL A 119 -7.88 5.81 -4.97
CA VAL A 119 -7.86 4.34 -5.02
C VAL A 119 -6.42 3.82 -5.09
N SER A 120 -6.23 2.54 -4.78
CA SER A 120 -4.90 1.92 -4.75
C SER A 120 -4.91 0.46 -5.22
N LEU A 121 -3.74 -0.02 -5.62
CA LEU A 121 -3.52 -1.42 -5.99
C LEU A 121 -2.05 -1.83 -5.84
N TYR A 122 -1.83 -3.15 -5.78
CA TYR A 122 -0.51 -3.74 -5.98
C TYR A 122 -0.39 -4.22 -7.44
N PRO A 123 0.55 -3.69 -8.23
CA PRO A 123 0.65 -4.01 -9.65
C PRO A 123 1.33 -5.35 -9.89
N PHE A 124 0.80 -6.17 -10.79
CA PHE A 124 1.57 -7.26 -11.39
C PHE A 124 2.56 -6.75 -12.46
N ARG A 125 2.25 -5.58 -13.05
CA ARG A 125 3.09 -4.82 -13.99
C ARG A 125 2.90 -3.33 -13.75
N VAL A 126 3.96 -2.64 -13.38
CA VAL A 126 3.93 -1.20 -13.07
C VAL A 126 3.56 -0.36 -14.29
N ASP A 127 4.18 -0.65 -15.44
CA ASP A 127 3.94 0.06 -16.70
C ASP A 127 2.47 -0.02 -17.16
N PHE A 128 1.84 -1.18 -17.00
CA PHE A 128 0.45 -1.41 -17.35
C PHE A 128 -0.49 -0.50 -16.56
N TYR A 129 -0.32 -0.41 -15.25
CA TYR A 129 -1.16 0.43 -14.41
C TYR A 129 -0.79 1.92 -14.49
N LYS A 130 0.49 2.25 -14.76
CA LYS A 130 0.90 3.64 -15.01
C LYS A 130 0.17 4.23 -16.20
N GLN A 131 0.01 3.48 -17.30
CA GLN A 131 -0.78 3.89 -18.47
C GLN A 131 -2.28 4.11 -18.16
N MET A 132 -2.76 3.58 -17.04
CA MET A 132 -4.13 3.79 -16.54
C MET A 132 -4.18 4.86 -15.43
N GLY A 133 -3.13 5.69 -15.30
CA GLY A 133 -3.06 6.82 -14.39
C GLY A 133 -2.71 6.49 -12.94
N PHE A 134 -2.25 5.27 -12.64
CA PHE A 134 -1.75 4.95 -11.31
C PHE A 134 -0.30 5.42 -11.15
N GLY A 135 -0.04 6.19 -10.11
CA GLY A 135 1.29 6.64 -9.72
C GLY A 135 1.95 5.72 -8.70
N ALA A 136 3.28 5.62 -8.76
CA ALA A 136 4.04 4.80 -7.82
C ALA A 136 3.97 5.37 -6.39
N GLY A 137 3.78 4.50 -5.42
CA GLY A 137 3.92 4.80 -3.99
C GLY A 137 5.35 4.63 -3.49
N THR A 138 5.51 4.57 -2.18
CA THR A 138 6.79 4.38 -1.51
C THR A 138 7.36 3.00 -1.83
N LYS A 139 8.66 2.94 -2.07
CA LYS A 139 9.36 1.67 -2.29
C LYS A 139 9.31 0.79 -1.05
N MET A 140 9.25 -0.52 -1.26
CA MET A 140 9.47 -1.52 -0.22
C MET A 140 10.93 -1.94 -0.24
N ASN A 141 11.58 -1.89 0.90
CA ASN A 141 12.97 -2.30 1.10
C ASN A 141 13.01 -3.63 1.85
N GLU A 142 13.76 -4.59 1.33
CA GLU A 142 14.08 -5.86 1.98
C GLU A 142 15.47 -5.77 2.59
N TYR A 143 15.55 -5.66 3.91
CA TYR A 143 16.80 -5.71 4.66
C TYR A 143 17.06 -7.13 5.15
N ARG A 144 18.29 -7.59 5.03
CA ARG A 144 18.78 -8.92 5.48
C ARG A 144 19.85 -8.73 6.54
N VAL A 145 19.43 -8.56 7.78
CA VAL A 145 20.26 -8.10 8.89
C VAL A 145 20.73 -9.30 9.74
N SER A 146 22.00 -9.33 10.12
CA SER A 146 22.45 -10.20 11.21
C SER A 146 21.75 -9.81 12.50
N PRO A 147 21.22 -10.74 13.31
CA PRO A 147 20.63 -10.39 14.59
C PRO A 147 21.56 -9.59 15.50
N LEU A 148 22.88 -9.80 15.41
CA LEU A 148 23.88 -9.09 16.19
C LEU A 148 24.04 -7.61 15.79
N ASP A 149 23.56 -7.21 14.63
CA ASP A 149 23.60 -5.82 14.17
C ASP A 149 22.35 -5.04 14.57
N LEU A 150 21.36 -5.70 15.15
CA LEU A 150 20.19 -5.06 15.75
C LEU A 150 20.56 -4.40 17.10
N PRO A 151 19.84 -3.35 17.52
CA PRO A 151 20.09 -2.68 18.80
C PRO A 151 20.08 -3.63 20.00
N ALA A 152 21.04 -3.48 20.88
CA ALA A 152 21.03 -4.15 22.20
C ALA A 152 20.07 -3.44 23.14
N GLY A 153 19.49 -4.17 24.10
CA GLY A 153 18.56 -3.61 25.08
C GLY A 153 17.91 -4.65 25.96
N SER A 154 16.98 -4.21 26.80
CA SER A 154 16.14 -5.08 27.61
C SER A 154 14.96 -5.60 26.80
N LYS A 155 14.66 -6.89 26.94
CA LYS A 155 13.47 -7.55 26.40
C LYS A 155 12.49 -8.01 27.49
N GLN A 156 12.60 -7.49 28.69
CA GLN A 156 11.82 -7.93 29.86
C GLN A 156 10.29 -7.78 29.66
N ASP A 157 9.87 -6.77 28.89
CA ASP A 157 8.45 -6.49 28.62
C ASP A 157 7.95 -7.22 27.36
N VAL A 158 8.80 -8.04 26.71
CA VAL A 158 8.42 -8.80 25.52
C VAL A 158 7.81 -10.13 25.92
N ILE A 159 6.62 -10.39 25.42
CA ILE A 159 5.83 -11.60 25.68
C ILE A 159 5.45 -12.29 24.36
N ALA A 160 5.24 -13.60 24.42
CA ALA A 160 4.57 -14.31 23.32
C ALA A 160 3.09 -13.92 23.30
N LEU A 161 2.54 -13.72 22.12
CA LEU A 161 1.14 -13.39 21.91
C LEU A 161 0.39 -14.62 21.36
N SER A 162 -0.85 -14.77 21.81
CA SER A 162 -1.72 -15.88 21.49
C SER A 162 -3.04 -15.40 20.83
N LYS A 163 -3.99 -16.31 20.68
CA LYS A 163 -5.33 -15.98 20.16
C LYS A 163 -6.12 -15.07 21.10
N GLU A 164 -5.87 -15.16 22.39
CA GLU A 164 -6.50 -14.33 23.42
C GLU A 164 -6.06 -12.86 23.32
N ASP A 165 -4.89 -12.59 22.75
CA ASP A 165 -4.34 -11.23 22.61
C ASP A 165 -4.78 -10.52 21.33
N ARG A 166 -5.61 -11.13 20.48
CA ARG A 166 -5.99 -10.57 19.17
C ARG A 166 -6.63 -9.19 19.24
N ALA A 167 -7.47 -8.97 20.25
CA ALA A 167 -8.08 -7.66 20.47
C ALA A 167 -7.03 -6.59 20.79
N ASP A 168 -6.01 -6.92 21.58
CA ASP A 168 -4.91 -6.02 21.91
C ASP A 168 -4.01 -5.74 20.71
N ILE A 169 -3.74 -6.76 19.87
CA ILE A 169 -2.97 -6.62 18.63
C ILE A 169 -3.71 -5.69 17.67
N LEU A 170 -5.01 -5.92 17.44
CA LEU A 170 -5.85 -5.06 16.61
C LEU A 170 -5.90 -3.62 17.16
N GLY A 171 -6.04 -3.48 18.49
CA GLY A 171 -6.03 -2.21 19.18
C GLY A 171 -4.70 -1.45 18.98
N SER A 172 -3.56 -2.13 19.11
CA SER A 172 -2.24 -1.55 18.88
C SER A 172 -2.09 -1.09 17.42
N TYR A 173 -2.46 -1.93 16.46
CA TYR A 173 -2.44 -1.58 15.04
C TYR A 173 -3.30 -0.35 14.74
N ASN A 174 -4.56 -0.34 15.23
CA ASN A 174 -5.52 0.71 14.95
C ASN A 174 -5.26 2.01 15.76
N ARG A 175 -4.34 2.01 16.73
CA ARG A 175 -3.78 3.23 17.32
C ARG A 175 -2.56 3.75 16.55
N TYR A 176 -1.81 2.86 15.87
CA TYR A 176 -0.68 3.20 15.04
C TYR A 176 -1.11 3.75 13.67
N ALA A 177 -2.06 3.10 13.01
CA ALA A 177 -2.48 3.44 11.65
C ALA A 177 -2.94 4.91 11.47
N PRO A 178 -3.76 5.52 12.36
CA PRO A 178 -4.16 6.91 12.23
C PRO A 178 -3.02 7.93 12.37
N LYS A 179 -1.87 7.52 12.91
CA LYS A 179 -0.67 8.37 13.08
C LYS A 179 0.32 8.22 11.93
N THR A 180 0.10 7.26 11.03
CA THR A 180 1.03 6.92 9.96
C THR A 180 0.35 7.11 8.61
N HIS A 181 0.81 8.09 7.84
CA HIS A 181 0.29 8.40 6.52
C HIS A 181 0.37 7.18 5.57
N GLY A 182 -0.72 6.89 4.85
CA GLY A 182 -0.85 5.76 3.93
C GLY A 182 -1.32 4.44 4.56
N MET A 183 -1.35 4.35 5.91
CA MET A 183 -1.82 3.13 6.58
C MET A 183 -3.33 2.95 6.43
N ILE A 184 -3.72 1.70 6.23
CA ILE A 184 -5.11 1.25 6.12
C ILE A 184 -5.50 0.63 7.46
N GLU A 185 -6.69 0.97 7.98
CA GLU A 185 -7.24 0.33 9.18
C GLU A 185 -7.49 -1.16 8.94
N LYS A 186 -7.19 -1.99 9.92
CA LYS A 186 -7.48 -3.43 9.88
C LYS A 186 -8.78 -3.77 10.57
N THR A 187 -9.50 -4.71 10.00
CA THR A 187 -10.62 -5.39 10.65
C THR A 187 -10.14 -6.60 11.46
N ALA A 188 -10.95 -7.06 12.40
CA ALA A 188 -10.66 -8.28 13.14
C ALA A 188 -10.48 -9.49 12.21
N ARG A 189 -11.31 -9.60 11.17
CA ARG A 189 -11.26 -10.69 10.18
C ARG A 189 -9.93 -10.71 9.40
N GLU A 190 -9.45 -9.54 8.96
CA GLU A 190 -8.15 -9.43 8.27
C GLU A 190 -7.00 -9.84 9.18
N LEU A 191 -7.03 -9.38 10.44
CA LEU A 191 -6.03 -9.75 11.44
C LEU A 191 -6.06 -11.26 11.71
N ASP A 192 -7.25 -11.83 11.91
CA ASP A 192 -7.42 -13.26 12.15
C ASP A 192 -6.89 -14.09 10.98
N ALA A 193 -7.27 -13.73 9.74
CA ALA A 193 -6.77 -14.41 8.54
C ALA A 193 -5.25 -14.31 8.37
N PHE A 194 -4.63 -13.28 8.92
CA PHE A 194 -3.18 -13.10 8.92
C PHE A 194 -2.50 -13.90 10.03
N LEU A 195 -3.04 -13.87 11.25
CA LEU A 195 -2.47 -14.56 12.41
C LEU A 195 -2.73 -16.07 12.42
N ASP A 196 -3.83 -16.54 11.80
CA ASP A 196 -4.17 -17.97 11.70
C ASP A 196 -3.30 -18.77 10.73
N ARG A 197 -2.34 -18.13 10.07
CA ARG A 197 -1.36 -18.87 9.26
C ARG A 197 -0.48 -19.69 10.20
N PRO A 198 -0.37 -21.01 9.98
CA PRO A 198 0.33 -21.90 10.92
C PRO A 198 1.82 -21.58 11.07
N GLU A 199 2.41 -20.89 10.09
CA GLU A 199 3.80 -20.47 10.11
C GLU A 199 4.04 -19.13 10.83
N HIS A 200 2.98 -18.42 11.26
CA HIS A 200 3.09 -17.12 11.91
C HIS A 200 3.15 -17.27 13.44
N ILE A 201 4.10 -16.58 14.05
CA ILE A 201 4.28 -16.51 15.50
C ILE A 201 4.33 -15.02 15.87
N ALA A 202 3.57 -14.61 16.88
CA ALA A 202 3.49 -13.23 17.29
C ALA A 202 4.15 -12.99 18.66
N PHE A 203 4.84 -11.88 18.80
CA PHE A 203 5.40 -11.36 20.05
C PHE A 203 5.03 -9.89 20.19
N GLY A 204 4.89 -9.43 21.44
CA GLY A 204 4.54 -8.05 21.71
C GLY A 204 5.24 -7.46 22.92
N CYS A 205 5.37 -6.16 22.95
CA CYS A 205 5.86 -5.42 24.11
C CYS A 205 4.65 -4.94 24.91
N ARG A 206 4.47 -5.49 26.13
CA ARG A 206 3.37 -5.16 27.03
C ARG A 206 3.92 -4.52 28.28
N LYS A 207 3.46 -3.30 28.55
CA LYS A 207 3.82 -2.56 29.76
C LYS A 207 2.56 -2.00 30.41
N ASP A 208 2.45 -2.12 31.73
CA ASP A 208 1.31 -1.64 32.51
C ASP A 208 -0.05 -2.16 31.97
N GLY A 209 -0.07 -3.40 31.49
CA GLY A 209 -1.25 -4.03 30.90
C GLY A 209 -1.54 -3.68 29.46
N GLN A 210 -0.87 -2.69 28.87
CA GLN A 210 -1.10 -2.25 27.49
C GLN A 210 -0.05 -2.78 26.51
N LEU A 211 -0.51 -3.33 25.38
CA LEU A 211 0.35 -3.68 24.25
C LEU A 211 0.72 -2.40 23.48
N SER A 212 2.00 -2.04 23.45
CA SER A 212 2.52 -0.81 22.82
C SER A 212 3.31 -1.07 21.54
N GLY A 213 3.39 -2.32 21.11
CA GLY A 213 4.00 -2.74 19.87
C GLY A 213 4.01 -4.25 19.77
N TYR A 214 4.08 -4.76 18.55
CA TYR A 214 4.15 -6.19 18.27
C TYR A 214 4.89 -6.47 16.97
N LEU A 215 5.31 -7.72 16.82
CA LEU A 215 5.84 -8.26 15.58
C LEU A 215 5.24 -9.63 15.30
N VAL A 216 5.11 -9.95 14.00
CA VAL A 216 4.72 -11.26 13.52
C VAL A 216 5.88 -11.84 12.73
N LEU A 217 6.29 -13.04 13.07
CA LEU A 217 7.48 -13.70 12.57
C LEU A 217 7.13 -14.98 11.82
N GLN A 218 7.97 -15.32 10.86
CA GLN A 218 7.98 -16.61 10.16
C GLN A 218 9.41 -17.11 10.05
N PHE A 219 9.68 -18.28 10.63
CA PHE A 219 10.96 -18.98 10.41
C PHE A 219 10.97 -19.63 9.03
N LYS A 220 12.07 -19.45 8.30
CA LYS A 220 12.33 -20.17 7.05
C LYS A 220 13.66 -20.87 7.12
N GLN A 221 13.66 -22.18 6.90
CA GLN A 221 14.88 -22.98 6.81
C GLN A 221 15.74 -22.48 5.65
N VAL A 222 17.05 -22.33 5.89
CA VAL A 222 17.99 -21.77 4.93
C VAL A 222 18.68 -22.86 4.10
N SER A 223 18.91 -24.01 4.70
CA SER A 223 19.63 -25.13 4.07
C SER A 223 18.87 -26.44 4.32
N GLN A 224 18.86 -27.30 3.32
CA GLN A 224 18.35 -28.67 3.50
C GLN A 224 19.29 -29.56 4.31
N GLU A 225 20.59 -29.23 4.32
CA GLU A 225 21.62 -30.00 5.03
C GLU A 225 21.70 -29.64 6.51
N ASN A 226 21.32 -28.43 6.88
CA ASN A 226 21.31 -27.97 8.28
C ASN A 226 19.94 -27.40 8.67
N ALA A 227 19.14 -28.25 9.28
CA ALA A 227 17.78 -27.90 9.71
C ALA A 227 17.75 -26.94 10.92
N SER A 228 18.90 -26.67 11.56
CA SER A 228 18.97 -25.82 12.77
C SER A 228 19.12 -24.34 12.47
N ILE A 229 19.47 -23.96 11.23
CA ILE A 229 19.72 -22.57 10.84
C ILE A 229 18.56 -22.04 10.02
N HIS A 230 17.97 -20.93 10.48
CA HIS A 230 16.83 -20.30 9.86
C HIS A 230 17.08 -18.83 9.55
N ASP A 231 16.42 -18.30 8.51
CA ASP A 231 16.16 -16.89 8.38
C ASP A 231 14.82 -16.57 9.05
N LEU A 232 14.76 -15.46 9.76
CA LEU A 232 13.58 -14.99 10.50
C LEU A 232 12.93 -13.83 9.74
N HIS A 233 11.84 -14.12 9.05
CA HIS A 233 11.09 -13.12 8.31
C HIS A 233 10.17 -12.35 9.24
N VAL A 234 10.37 -11.05 9.35
CA VAL A 234 9.48 -10.12 10.07
C VAL A 234 8.35 -9.73 9.11
N LYS A 235 7.19 -10.36 9.32
CA LYS A 235 6.01 -10.21 8.45
C LYS A 235 5.21 -8.94 8.76
N GLU A 236 5.22 -8.53 10.01
CA GLU A 236 4.66 -7.28 10.49
C GLU A 236 5.47 -6.77 11.68
N PHE A 237 5.69 -5.48 11.76
CA PHE A 237 6.43 -4.81 12.82
C PHE A 237 5.77 -3.47 13.12
N ILE A 238 5.02 -3.40 14.21
CA ILE A 238 4.26 -2.22 14.64
C ILE A 238 4.78 -1.78 16.01
N CYS A 239 5.21 -0.54 16.13
CA CYS A 239 5.69 0.06 17.36
C CYS A 239 5.08 1.43 17.55
N GLU A 240 4.33 1.60 18.63
CA GLU A 240 3.72 2.88 19.01
C GLU A 240 4.70 3.79 19.75
N THR A 241 5.74 3.18 20.37
CA THR A 241 6.75 3.90 21.16
C THR A 241 8.17 3.43 20.85
N PRO A 242 9.20 4.29 21.06
CA PRO A 242 10.60 3.90 20.91
C PRO A 242 11.02 2.78 21.88
N GLU A 243 10.40 2.70 23.07
CA GLU A 243 10.67 1.65 24.06
C GLU A 243 10.24 0.30 23.56
N ALA A 244 9.01 0.20 22.99
CA ALA A 244 8.52 -1.03 22.37
C ALA A 244 9.42 -1.47 21.21
N MET A 245 9.83 -0.53 20.35
CA MET A 245 10.76 -0.82 19.26
C MET A 245 12.08 -1.38 19.77
N ARG A 246 12.71 -0.73 20.75
CA ARG A 246 13.98 -1.22 21.34
C ARG A 246 13.83 -2.60 21.97
N GLY A 247 12.73 -2.86 22.70
CA GLY A 247 12.47 -4.15 23.31
C GLY A 247 12.31 -5.27 22.29
N LEU A 248 11.52 -5.05 21.24
CA LEU A 248 11.31 -6.03 20.18
C LEU A 248 12.58 -6.27 19.33
N LEU A 249 13.38 -5.24 19.05
CA LEU A 249 14.66 -5.41 18.38
C LEU A 249 15.69 -6.13 19.25
N ALA A 250 15.75 -5.87 20.56
CA ALA A 250 16.58 -6.61 21.51
C ALA A 250 16.16 -8.08 21.61
N PHE A 251 14.86 -8.37 21.53
CA PHE A 251 14.34 -9.74 21.45
C PHE A 251 14.85 -10.44 20.17
N LEU A 252 14.75 -9.79 19.00
CA LEU A 252 15.27 -10.35 17.74
C LEU A 252 16.79 -10.57 17.81
N ARG A 253 17.53 -9.60 18.37
CA ARG A 253 18.98 -9.74 18.60
C ARG A 253 19.33 -10.97 19.43
N SER A 254 18.53 -11.30 20.44
CA SER A 254 18.78 -12.45 21.32
C SER A 254 18.59 -13.81 20.65
N GLN A 255 18.16 -13.88 19.37
CA GLN A 255 17.99 -15.12 18.61
C GLN A 255 19.23 -15.47 17.76
N ALA A 256 20.35 -14.79 17.97
CA ALA A 256 21.55 -14.91 17.12
C ALA A 256 22.21 -16.30 17.11
N ASP A 257 21.87 -17.18 18.05
CA ASP A 257 22.40 -18.55 18.12
C ASP A 257 21.78 -19.49 17.07
N GLN A 258 20.56 -19.24 16.62
CA GLN A 258 19.83 -20.09 15.67
C GLN A 258 19.28 -19.34 14.46
N VAL A 259 19.30 -18.00 14.47
CA VAL A 259 18.85 -17.16 13.38
C VAL A 259 20.04 -16.58 12.62
N ARG A 260 20.16 -16.93 11.35
CA ARG A 260 21.23 -16.42 10.49
C ARG A 260 21.00 -14.95 10.13
N ARG A 261 19.78 -14.62 9.70
CA ARG A 261 19.37 -13.28 9.28
C ARG A 261 17.95 -12.98 9.74
N CYS A 262 17.71 -11.74 10.17
CA CYS A 262 16.38 -11.15 10.28
C CYS A 262 16.06 -10.45 8.97
N ILE A 263 14.95 -10.83 8.34
CA ILE A 263 14.53 -10.26 7.06
C ILE A 263 13.39 -9.29 7.32
N PHE A 264 13.64 -7.99 7.15
CA PHE A 264 12.65 -6.93 7.31
C PHE A 264 12.14 -6.47 5.96
N TYR A 265 10.83 -6.24 5.88
CA TYR A 265 10.18 -5.59 4.75
C TYR A 265 9.63 -4.26 5.24
N THR A 266 10.25 -3.15 4.83
CA THR A 266 9.92 -1.83 5.34
C THR A 266 9.91 -0.76 4.27
N GLN A 267 9.03 0.22 4.43
CA GLN A 267 8.97 1.45 3.64
C GLN A 267 9.66 2.63 4.36
N GLU A 268 10.32 2.34 5.50
CA GLU A 268 11.18 3.29 6.20
C GLU A 268 12.45 3.53 5.38
N GLU A 269 12.68 4.76 4.95
CA GLU A 269 13.87 5.11 4.16
C GLU A 269 15.14 5.11 5.03
N ASP A 270 14.98 5.45 6.32
CA ASP A 270 16.08 5.62 7.28
C ASP A 270 16.33 4.36 8.14
N PHE A 271 15.75 3.22 7.79
CA PHE A 271 15.85 1.99 8.58
C PHE A 271 17.30 1.55 8.83
N HIS A 272 18.21 1.83 7.89
CA HIS A 272 19.62 1.50 8.01
C HIS A 272 20.35 2.18 9.18
N PHE A 273 19.85 3.34 9.68
CA PHE A 273 20.41 4.00 10.85
C PHE A 273 20.17 3.25 12.17
N LEU A 274 19.24 2.30 12.19
CA LEU A 274 19.00 1.43 13.35
C LEU A 274 20.10 0.35 13.53
N LEU A 275 20.87 0.07 12.48
CA LEU A 275 21.72 -1.12 12.39
C LEU A 275 23.17 -0.76 12.68
N ALA A 276 23.87 -1.59 13.46
CA ALA A 276 25.30 -1.46 13.70
C ALA A 276 26.11 -1.69 12.41
N ASP A 277 25.75 -2.70 11.64
CA ASP A 277 26.18 -2.89 10.26
C ASP A 277 24.94 -3.08 9.37
N PRO A 278 24.67 -2.13 8.47
CA PRO A 278 23.53 -2.24 7.53
C PRO A 278 23.83 -3.13 6.33
N GLY A 279 25.04 -3.70 6.19
CA GLY A 279 25.40 -4.60 5.10
C GLY A 279 24.49 -5.84 5.06
N ASN A 280 24.03 -6.22 3.86
CA ASN A 280 23.10 -7.36 3.71
C ASN A 280 23.82 -8.73 3.65
N GLY A 281 25.15 -8.75 3.82
CA GLY A 281 25.97 -9.94 3.76
C GLY A 281 26.13 -10.55 2.37
N SER A 282 25.91 -9.77 1.32
CA SER A 282 26.16 -10.19 -0.08
C SER A 282 27.62 -10.08 -0.48
N ASP A 283 28.45 -9.40 0.33
CA ASP A 283 29.85 -9.00 0.02
C ASP A 283 29.95 -8.17 -1.27
N ARG A 284 28.84 -7.65 -1.77
CA ARG A 284 28.78 -6.84 -2.98
C ARG A 284 29.06 -5.39 -2.69
N LEU A 285 29.99 -4.81 -3.42
CA LEU A 285 30.23 -3.37 -3.47
C LEU A 285 29.55 -2.75 -4.68
N ILE A 286 28.79 -1.69 -4.42
CA ILE A 286 28.35 -0.75 -5.44
C ILE A 286 29.48 0.27 -5.60
N PRO A 287 29.85 0.69 -6.83
CA PRO A 287 30.94 1.65 -6.98
C PRO A 287 30.71 2.94 -6.18
N PHE A 288 31.69 3.45 -5.45
CA PHE A 288 33.09 2.98 -5.33
C PHE A 288 33.30 1.99 -4.19
N TYR A 289 32.83 2.30 -2.97
CA TYR A 289 32.94 1.51 -1.74
C TYR A 289 31.62 1.58 -0.97
N TYR A 290 30.49 1.53 -1.70
CA TYR A 290 29.16 1.47 -1.09
C TYR A 290 28.78 0.01 -0.89
N HIS A 291 28.67 -0.42 0.36
CA HIS A 291 28.21 -1.75 0.71
C HIS A 291 26.71 -1.90 0.42
N GLU A 292 26.32 -2.98 -0.24
CA GLU A 292 24.91 -3.27 -0.49
C GLU A 292 24.18 -3.50 0.84
N SER A 293 23.16 -2.69 1.13
CA SER A 293 22.43 -2.75 2.40
C SER A 293 21.07 -3.42 2.27
N HIS A 294 20.39 -3.28 1.14
CA HIS A 294 19.04 -3.82 0.93
C HIS A 294 18.69 -3.94 -0.56
N ALA A 295 17.68 -4.78 -0.83
CA ALA A 295 16.99 -4.78 -2.12
C ALA A 295 15.76 -3.87 -2.04
N SER A 296 15.43 -3.16 -3.14
CA SER A 296 14.32 -2.22 -3.17
C SER A 296 13.37 -2.52 -4.34
N GLY A 297 12.06 -2.50 -4.09
CA GLY A 297 11.02 -2.77 -5.06
C GLY A 297 9.94 -1.69 -5.10
N VAL A 298 9.35 -1.48 -6.29
CA VAL A 298 8.15 -0.66 -6.47
C VAL A 298 6.92 -1.56 -6.33
N GLY A 299 6.00 -1.17 -5.44
CA GLY A 299 4.81 -1.97 -5.15
C GLY A 299 3.54 -1.13 -5.21
N LEU A 300 2.93 -0.83 -4.07
CA LEU A 300 1.66 -0.11 -4.01
C LEU A 300 1.63 1.12 -4.92
N MET A 301 0.56 1.22 -5.72
CA MET A 301 0.31 2.38 -6.59
C MET A 301 -0.98 3.07 -6.15
N TYR A 302 -1.00 4.39 -6.28
CA TYR A 302 -2.13 5.25 -5.96
C TYR A 302 -2.70 5.88 -7.23
N ARG A 303 -4.02 6.13 -7.25
CA ARG A 303 -4.65 6.87 -8.32
C ARG A 303 -5.69 7.85 -7.77
N MET A 304 -5.51 9.11 -8.10
CA MET A 304 -6.52 10.14 -7.88
C MET A 304 -7.62 10.00 -8.93
N ILE A 305 -8.88 9.78 -8.49
CA ILE A 305 -10.05 9.59 -9.37
C ILE A 305 -11.02 10.75 -9.33
N ASP A 306 -10.94 11.61 -8.30
CA ASP A 306 -11.65 12.89 -8.22
C ASP A 306 -10.72 13.94 -7.58
N VAL A 307 -10.05 14.73 -8.42
CA VAL A 307 -9.13 15.79 -7.97
C VAL A 307 -9.86 16.86 -7.18
N ALA A 308 -11.03 17.30 -7.66
CA ALA A 308 -11.85 18.30 -6.96
C ALA A 308 -12.36 17.79 -5.61
N GLY A 309 -12.82 16.54 -5.56
CA GLY A 309 -13.23 15.86 -4.34
C GLY A 309 -12.11 15.77 -3.32
N TYR A 310 -10.90 15.44 -3.77
CA TYR A 310 -9.73 15.39 -2.91
C TYR A 310 -9.47 16.74 -2.22
N PHE A 311 -9.38 17.85 -2.96
CA PHE A 311 -9.13 19.15 -2.35
C PHE A 311 -10.26 19.61 -1.44
N ARG A 312 -11.52 19.25 -1.73
CA ARG A 312 -12.64 19.49 -0.81
C ARG A 312 -12.50 18.69 0.49
N GLN A 313 -12.10 17.42 0.42
CA GLN A 313 -11.82 16.57 1.58
C GLN A 313 -10.63 17.08 2.40
N MET A 314 -9.65 17.74 1.77
CA MET A 314 -8.45 18.29 2.40
C MET A 314 -8.58 19.76 2.82
N ALA A 315 -9.75 20.40 2.69
CA ALA A 315 -9.94 21.84 2.90
C ALA A 315 -9.49 22.37 4.29
N ASP A 316 -9.51 21.53 5.30
CA ASP A 316 -9.06 21.82 6.67
C ASP A 316 -7.67 21.19 6.98
N HIS A 317 -7.03 20.51 6.01
CA HIS A 317 -5.67 20.00 6.16
C HIS A 317 -4.66 21.03 5.64
N ARG A 318 -3.69 21.38 6.50
CA ARG A 318 -2.63 22.31 6.16
C ARG A 318 -1.52 21.61 5.37
N MET A 319 -1.45 21.89 4.06
CA MET A 319 -0.38 21.47 3.16
C MET A 319 0.75 22.49 3.19
N GLY A 320 1.83 22.22 3.91
CA GLY A 320 2.87 23.22 4.14
C GLY A 320 2.32 24.49 4.84
N ARG A 321 2.91 25.67 4.51
CA ARG A 321 2.48 26.98 5.05
C ARG A 321 2.49 28.09 4.00
N GLU A 322 2.49 27.70 2.74
CA GLU A 322 2.55 28.65 1.63
C GLU A 322 1.18 29.28 1.35
N SER A 323 1.19 30.51 0.83
CA SER A 323 0.01 31.20 0.35
C SER A 323 0.20 31.58 -1.11
N CYS A 324 -0.54 30.92 -1.99
CA CYS A 324 -0.49 31.14 -3.44
C CYS A 324 -1.73 30.54 -4.10
N THR A 325 -1.97 30.92 -5.34
CA THR A 325 -3.00 30.34 -6.21
C THR A 325 -2.34 29.58 -7.34
N LEU A 326 -2.59 28.29 -7.43
CA LEU A 326 -2.01 27.41 -8.47
C LEU A 326 -3.12 26.82 -9.32
N THR A 327 -2.89 26.75 -10.63
CA THR A 327 -3.75 25.97 -11.53
C THR A 327 -3.02 24.70 -11.97
N PHE A 328 -3.62 23.55 -11.64
CA PHE A 328 -3.13 22.24 -12.06
C PHE A 328 -3.87 21.79 -13.31
N HIS A 329 -3.19 21.71 -14.42
CA HIS A 329 -3.67 21.13 -15.68
C HIS A 329 -3.37 19.64 -15.68
N ILE A 330 -4.36 18.83 -15.36
CA ILE A 330 -4.22 17.37 -15.24
C ILE A 330 -4.51 16.71 -16.59
N ARG A 331 -3.59 15.86 -17.05
CA ARG A 331 -3.81 14.96 -18.19
C ARG A 331 -4.26 13.60 -17.69
N ASP A 332 -5.42 13.12 -18.11
CA ASP A 332 -5.98 11.83 -17.74
C ASP A 332 -6.70 11.14 -18.91
N SER A 333 -5.94 10.53 -19.82
CA SER A 333 -6.49 9.86 -20.99
C SER A 333 -7.32 8.60 -20.66
N PHE A 334 -7.21 8.07 -19.42
CA PHE A 334 -7.95 6.88 -19.01
C PHE A 334 -9.30 7.20 -18.37
N LEU A 335 -9.38 8.31 -17.61
CA LEU A 335 -10.61 8.82 -16.99
C LEU A 335 -10.78 10.30 -17.39
N PRO A 336 -11.31 10.58 -18.59
CA PRO A 336 -11.35 11.93 -19.15
C PRO A 336 -12.09 12.96 -18.31
N ASP A 337 -12.99 12.52 -17.43
CA ASP A 337 -13.70 13.39 -16.48
C ASP A 337 -12.75 14.12 -15.51
N ASN A 338 -11.53 13.62 -15.31
CA ASN A 338 -10.48 14.27 -14.53
C ASN A 338 -9.61 15.22 -15.37
N GLU A 339 -9.65 15.10 -16.71
CA GLU A 339 -8.77 15.87 -17.61
C GLU A 339 -9.25 17.31 -17.75
N LYS A 340 -8.78 18.18 -16.85
CA LYS A 340 -9.05 19.62 -16.87
C LYS A 340 -8.09 20.41 -15.99
N GLY A 341 -8.28 21.73 -15.96
CA GLY A 341 -7.63 22.63 -15.03
C GLY A 341 -8.35 22.69 -13.68
N TYR A 342 -7.58 22.66 -12.60
CA TYR A 342 -8.07 22.82 -11.23
C TYR A 342 -7.32 23.97 -10.57
N THR A 343 -8.02 25.06 -10.26
CA THR A 343 -7.41 26.22 -9.59
C THR A 343 -7.62 26.12 -8.07
N ILE A 344 -6.51 26.06 -7.36
CA ILE A 344 -6.49 25.90 -5.90
C ILE A 344 -5.83 27.14 -5.29
N CYS A 345 -6.55 27.82 -4.41
CA CYS A 345 -6.03 28.90 -3.59
C CYS A 345 -5.55 28.32 -2.26
N PHE A 346 -4.25 28.36 -2.01
CA PHE A 346 -3.66 28.01 -0.72
C PHE A 346 -3.58 29.26 0.15
N ARG A 347 -4.10 29.21 1.38
CA ARG A 347 -3.98 30.26 2.40
C ARG A 347 -3.32 29.67 3.64
N ASP A 348 -2.06 30.02 3.88
CA ASP A 348 -1.27 29.41 4.93
C ASP A 348 -1.32 27.86 4.87
N GLY A 349 -1.22 27.32 3.64
CA GLY A 349 -1.27 25.89 3.36
C GLY A 349 -2.66 25.25 3.31
N LEU A 350 -3.73 25.96 3.67
CA LEU A 350 -5.10 25.43 3.58
C LEU A 350 -5.60 25.54 2.13
N PRO A 351 -5.91 24.41 1.45
CA PRO A 351 -6.36 24.43 0.07
C PRO A 351 -7.83 24.80 -0.04
N GLY A 352 -8.15 25.71 -0.96
CA GLY A 352 -9.51 26.05 -1.36
C GLY A 352 -9.66 25.90 -2.87
N LEU A 353 -10.54 24.99 -3.31
CA LEU A 353 -10.86 24.85 -4.71
C LEU A 353 -11.67 26.06 -5.20
N LEU A 354 -11.17 26.75 -6.21
CA LEU A 354 -11.86 27.87 -6.83
C LEU A 354 -12.79 27.40 -7.96
N PRO A 355 -13.87 28.15 -8.27
CA PRO A 355 -14.71 27.89 -9.44
C PRO A 355 -13.90 27.94 -10.75
N GLU A 356 -14.41 27.32 -11.80
CA GLU A 356 -13.77 27.24 -13.13
C GLU A 356 -13.59 28.61 -13.84
N THR A 357 -14.07 29.70 -13.28
CA THR A 357 -13.84 31.06 -13.79
C THR A 357 -12.39 31.46 -13.54
N PRO A 358 -11.69 32.08 -14.52
CA PRO A 358 -10.26 32.31 -14.42
C PRO A 358 -9.94 33.31 -13.31
N ALA A 359 -9.66 32.80 -12.11
CA ALA A 359 -8.87 33.55 -11.16
C ALA A 359 -7.43 33.55 -11.71
N GLN A 360 -6.78 34.71 -11.70
CA GLN A 360 -5.38 34.79 -12.11
C GLN A 360 -4.54 33.92 -11.17
N ALA A 361 -4.02 32.80 -11.68
CA ALA A 361 -3.14 31.94 -10.91
C ALA A 361 -1.74 32.56 -10.81
N ASP A 362 -1.08 32.39 -9.68
CA ASP A 362 0.32 32.77 -9.51
C ASP A 362 1.24 31.92 -10.38
N ALA A 363 0.91 30.63 -10.54
CA ALA A 363 1.62 29.74 -11.45
C ALA A 363 0.69 28.61 -11.94
N GLU A 364 1.02 28.06 -13.10
CA GLU A 364 0.32 26.93 -13.72
C GLU A 364 1.25 25.71 -13.77
N VAL A 365 0.70 24.55 -13.40
CA VAL A 365 1.40 23.27 -13.36
C VAL A 365 0.70 22.29 -14.30
N SER A 366 1.40 21.72 -15.27
CA SER A 366 0.86 20.68 -16.15
C SER A 366 1.57 19.35 -15.88
N LEU A 367 0.81 18.29 -15.56
CA LEU A 367 1.36 16.96 -15.32
C LEU A 367 0.31 15.86 -15.57
N ASP A 368 0.80 14.62 -15.67
CA ASP A 368 -0.05 13.44 -15.78
C ASP A 368 -0.69 13.08 -14.43
N ILE A 369 -1.90 12.50 -14.46
CA ILE A 369 -2.62 12.08 -13.26
C ILE A 369 -1.83 11.06 -12.42
N SER A 370 -1.02 10.21 -13.04
CA SER A 370 -0.16 9.25 -12.32
C SER A 370 0.89 9.97 -11.47
N ASP A 371 1.55 10.96 -12.03
CA ASP A 371 2.56 11.75 -11.34
C ASP A 371 1.93 12.68 -10.30
N PHE A 372 0.76 13.26 -10.60
CA PHE A 372 -0.04 14.01 -9.62
C PHE A 372 -0.47 13.12 -8.43
N SER A 373 -0.90 11.88 -8.70
CA SER A 373 -1.28 10.93 -7.63
C SER A 373 -0.11 10.61 -6.70
N SER A 374 1.09 10.41 -7.25
CA SER A 374 2.30 10.21 -6.46
C SER A 374 2.70 11.47 -5.66
N LEU A 375 2.53 12.66 -6.24
CA LEU A 375 2.83 13.94 -5.61
C LEU A 375 1.92 14.20 -4.40
N VAL A 376 0.61 14.12 -4.58
CA VAL A 376 -0.37 14.40 -3.50
C VAL A 376 -0.30 13.39 -2.36
N MET A 377 0.18 12.18 -2.63
CA MET A 377 0.48 11.19 -1.60
C MET A 377 1.87 11.39 -0.98
N GLY A 378 2.66 12.35 -1.43
CA GLY A 378 4.01 12.58 -0.92
C GLY A 378 5.00 11.45 -1.22
N ALA A 379 4.69 10.56 -2.16
CA ALA A 379 5.60 9.49 -2.57
C ALA A 379 6.79 10.01 -3.39
N VAL A 380 6.60 11.14 -4.07
CA VAL A 380 7.62 11.86 -4.85
C VAL A 380 7.54 13.37 -4.55
N ARG A 381 8.67 14.05 -4.56
CA ARG A 381 8.74 15.50 -4.40
C ARG A 381 8.45 16.21 -5.72
N PHE A 382 7.82 17.39 -5.67
CA PHE A 382 7.56 18.20 -6.87
C PHE A 382 8.85 18.59 -7.60
N HIS A 383 9.89 18.95 -6.86
CA HIS A 383 11.21 19.26 -7.41
C HIS A 383 11.73 18.14 -8.32
N SER A 384 11.57 16.86 -7.93
CA SER A 384 11.99 15.72 -8.75
C SER A 384 11.15 15.59 -10.02
N LEU A 385 9.83 15.77 -9.94
CA LEU A 385 8.95 15.72 -11.12
C LEU A 385 9.31 16.82 -12.11
N TYR A 386 9.59 18.02 -11.63
CA TYR A 386 10.03 19.16 -12.45
C TYR A 386 11.39 18.88 -13.11
N GLN A 387 12.39 18.43 -12.34
CA GLN A 387 13.71 18.10 -12.88
C GLN A 387 13.69 17.00 -13.95
N TYR A 388 12.82 16.00 -13.78
CA TYR A 388 12.70 14.89 -14.73
C TYR A 388 11.82 15.23 -15.95
N GLY A 389 11.28 16.48 -16.03
CA GLY A 389 10.38 16.89 -17.13
C GLY A 389 9.00 16.22 -17.08
N LEU A 390 8.60 15.63 -15.95
CA LEU A 390 7.30 15.00 -15.73
C LEU A 390 6.23 16.02 -15.34
N ALA A 391 6.64 17.17 -14.82
CA ALA A 391 5.80 18.33 -14.56
C ALA A 391 6.35 19.55 -15.30
N HIS A 392 5.46 20.33 -15.93
CA HIS A 392 5.78 21.62 -16.52
C HIS A 392 5.22 22.73 -15.63
N LEU A 393 6.00 23.78 -15.45
CA LEU A 393 5.65 24.90 -14.57
C LEU A 393 5.82 26.21 -15.35
N SER A 394 4.80 27.07 -15.35
CA SER A 394 4.81 28.36 -16.06
C SER A 394 5.80 29.37 -15.46
N ARG A 395 6.10 29.24 -14.15
CA ARG A 395 6.97 30.13 -13.39
C ARG A 395 7.93 29.33 -12.51
N PRO A 396 9.20 29.13 -12.95
CA PRO A 396 10.19 28.29 -12.25
C PRO A 396 10.44 28.67 -10.78
N GLU A 397 10.25 29.93 -10.40
CA GLU A 397 10.40 30.40 -9.02
C GLU A 397 9.41 29.77 -8.04
N TYR A 398 8.36 29.13 -8.53
CA TYR A 398 7.38 28.41 -7.69
C TYR A 398 7.74 26.95 -7.42
N VAL A 399 8.84 26.41 -7.97
CA VAL A 399 9.25 25.02 -7.72
C VAL A 399 9.33 24.71 -6.24
N GLU A 400 10.04 25.56 -5.48
CA GLU A 400 10.23 25.36 -4.02
C GLU A 400 8.92 25.59 -3.24
N VAL A 401 8.07 26.49 -3.69
CA VAL A 401 6.76 26.75 -3.07
C VAL A 401 5.88 25.51 -3.17
N ILE A 402 5.77 24.94 -4.39
CA ILE A 402 4.97 23.73 -4.64
C ILE A 402 5.57 22.53 -3.92
N ASP A 403 6.90 22.41 -3.89
CA ASP A 403 7.57 21.33 -3.19
C ASP A 403 7.25 21.34 -1.70
N ARG A 404 7.24 22.52 -1.05
CA ARG A 404 6.85 22.67 0.36
C ARG A 404 5.37 22.41 0.61
N LEU A 405 4.47 22.77 -0.33
CA LEU A 405 3.03 22.47 -0.22
C LEU A 405 2.74 20.98 -0.13
N PHE A 406 3.45 20.17 -0.92
CA PHE A 406 3.23 18.73 -0.99
C PHE A 406 4.26 17.91 -0.20
N ALA A 407 5.13 18.56 0.56
CA ALA A 407 6.08 17.88 1.43
C ALA A 407 5.36 17.14 2.57
N VAL A 408 5.79 15.92 2.82
CA VAL A 408 5.30 15.10 3.93
C VAL A 408 6.45 14.81 4.90
N PRO A 409 6.22 14.72 6.22
CA PRO A 409 7.25 14.35 7.18
C PRO A 409 7.83 12.96 6.91
N CYS A 410 6.97 12.02 6.52
CA CYS A 410 7.35 10.67 6.12
C CYS A 410 6.52 10.27 4.91
N LYS A 411 7.14 9.56 3.95
CA LYS A 411 6.43 8.99 2.81
C LYS A 411 5.32 8.04 3.27
N PRO A 412 4.26 7.87 2.45
CA PRO A 412 3.15 6.99 2.81
C PRO A 412 3.61 5.55 2.96
N ARG A 413 3.09 4.87 3.99
CA ARG A 413 3.37 3.47 4.30
C ARG A 413 2.10 2.66 4.25
N CYS A 414 2.21 1.40 3.88
CA CYS A 414 1.09 0.46 3.93
C CYS A 414 1.63 -0.95 4.18
N THR A 415 1.16 -1.58 5.24
CA THR A 415 1.48 -2.98 5.57
C THR A 415 0.37 -3.95 5.17
N THR A 416 -0.78 -3.44 4.73
CA THR A 416 -1.92 -4.25 4.31
C THR A 416 -1.72 -4.75 2.88
N GLY A 417 -1.69 -6.07 2.69
CA GLY A 417 -1.69 -6.70 1.37
C GLY A 417 -3.12 -7.05 0.94
N PHE A 418 -3.49 -6.78 -0.33
CA PHE A 418 -4.83 -7.04 -0.87
C PHE A 418 -4.83 -7.41 -2.35
#